data_9380a7ac855613c453800cdfd0e3c7f5
#
_entry.id   9380a7ac855613c453800cdfd0e3c7f5
#
_cell.length_a   1.000
_cell.length_b   1.000
_cell.length_c   1.000
_cell.angle_alpha   90.00
_cell.angle_beta   90.00
_cell.angle_gamma   90.00
#
_symmetry.space_group_name_H-M   'P 1'
#
loop_
_entity.id
_entity.type
_entity.pdbx_description
1 polymer ?
#
loop_
_entity_poly.entity_id
_entity_poly.type
_entity_poly.pdbx_seq_one_letter_code
_entity_poly.pdbx_strand_id
1 'polypeptide(L)' 'MQDWSTCSAVEQDLEKVSGSWVLRGTRVPVVAFFENLKGGASVEEFLSWFPGVTRWQVEAVLECAIESLRSGRLVA' A
#
# COMPACT_ATOMS: atom_id res chain seq x y z
N MET A 1 -0.02 4.69 -15.84
CA MET A 1 0.10 5.11 -14.43
C MET A 1 -0.81 4.30 -13.56
N GLN A 2 -0.31 3.90 -12.40
CA GLN A 2 -1.08 3.12 -11.45
C GLN A 2 -2.22 3.97 -10.86
N ASP A 3 -3.43 3.45 -10.89
CA ASP A 3 -4.58 4.12 -10.30
C ASP A 3 -4.96 3.41 -9.00
N TRP A 4 -4.53 3.98 -7.89
CA TRP A 4 -4.80 3.40 -6.58
C TRP A 4 -6.23 3.63 -6.10
N SER A 5 -6.98 4.49 -6.79
CA SER A 5 -8.36 4.77 -6.37
C SER A 5 -9.26 3.54 -6.45
N THR A 6 -8.87 2.53 -7.23
CA THR A 6 -9.64 1.29 -7.34
C THR A 6 -9.24 0.25 -6.31
N CYS A 7 -8.22 0.52 -5.51
CA CYS A 7 -7.77 -0.43 -4.49
C CYS A 7 -8.50 -0.15 -3.18
N SER A 8 -9.35 -1.07 -2.75
CA SER A 8 -10.20 -0.84 -1.58
C SER A 8 -9.43 -0.79 -0.27
N ALA A 9 -8.19 -1.25 -0.27
CA ALA A 9 -7.37 -1.28 0.96
C ALA A 9 -6.68 0.05 1.23
N VAL A 10 -6.77 1.01 0.33
CA VAL A 10 -6.07 2.29 0.47
C VAL A 10 -7.04 3.45 0.37
N GLU A 11 -6.64 4.58 0.89
CA GLU A 11 -7.41 5.82 0.78
C GLU A 11 -6.45 6.98 0.63
N GLN A 12 -6.95 8.07 0.09
CA GLN A 12 -6.21 9.30 -0.01
C GLN A 12 -6.99 10.37 0.74
N ASP A 13 -6.33 10.99 1.70
CA ASP A 13 -6.97 12.04 2.50
C ASP A 13 -5.99 13.22 2.52
N LEU A 14 -6.42 14.33 1.94
CA LEU A 14 -5.57 15.51 1.85
C LEU A 14 -5.19 16.07 3.22
N GLU A 15 -5.95 15.71 4.25
CA GLU A 15 -5.64 16.13 5.61
C GLU A 15 -4.71 15.18 6.33
N LYS A 16 -4.40 14.04 5.71
CA LYS A 16 -3.48 13.05 6.25
C LYS A 16 -2.26 12.96 5.37
N VAL A 17 -1.09 12.99 5.97
CA VAL A 17 0.20 12.77 5.30
C VAL A 17 0.30 13.46 3.96
N SER A 18 -0.12 14.70 3.90
CA SER A 18 0.00 15.57 2.72
C SER A 18 -0.62 14.97 1.45
N GLY A 19 -1.71 14.24 1.59
CA GLY A 19 -2.43 13.69 0.46
C GLY A 19 -1.84 12.41 -0.10
N SER A 20 -0.86 11.81 0.56
CA SER A 20 -0.32 10.53 0.13
C SER A 20 -1.37 9.44 0.27
N TRP A 21 -1.25 8.39 -0.56
CA TRP A 21 -2.07 7.21 -0.38
C TRP A 21 -1.64 6.50 0.90
N VAL A 22 -2.60 6.19 1.75
CA VAL A 22 -2.34 5.50 3.01
C VAL A 22 -3.18 4.23 3.07
N LEU A 23 -2.78 3.31 3.94
CA LEU A 23 -3.60 2.13 4.20
C LEU A 23 -4.85 2.59 4.92
N ARG A 24 -6.01 2.13 4.43
CA ARG A 24 -7.31 2.65 4.88
C ARG A 24 -7.46 2.55 6.39
N GLY A 25 -7.91 3.63 6.98
CA GLY A 25 -8.10 3.71 8.42
C GLY A 25 -6.82 3.94 9.21
N THR A 26 -5.70 4.19 8.52
CA THR A 26 -4.42 4.43 9.20
C THR A 26 -3.80 5.70 8.64
N ARG A 27 -2.66 6.08 9.22
CA ARG A 27 -1.82 7.14 8.68
C ARG A 27 -0.54 6.58 8.06
N VAL A 28 -0.52 5.28 7.81
CA VAL A 28 0.66 4.61 7.27
C VAL A 28 0.65 4.74 5.75
N PRO A 29 1.60 5.46 5.16
CA PRO A 29 1.64 5.60 3.71
C PRO A 29 1.89 4.25 3.04
N VAL A 30 1.24 4.02 1.91
CA VAL A 30 1.45 2.79 1.15
C VAL A 30 2.92 2.66 0.76
N VAL A 31 3.57 3.79 0.43
CA VAL A 31 4.97 3.76 0.03
C VAL A 31 5.86 3.22 1.17
N ALA A 32 5.49 3.48 2.43
CA ALA A 32 6.27 2.97 3.54
C ALA A 32 6.28 1.45 3.58
N PHE A 33 5.16 0.82 3.22
CA PHE A 33 5.10 -0.63 3.14
C PHE A 33 6.13 -1.15 2.13
N PHE A 34 6.12 -0.58 0.93
CA PHE A 34 7.05 -1.03 -0.11
C PHE A 34 8.49 -0.71 0.25
N GLU A 35 8.75 0.43 0.86
CA GLU A 35 10.11 0.79 1.27
C GLU A 35 10.66 -0.18 2.32
N ASN A 36 9.81 -0.60 3.25
CA ASN A 36 10.24 -1.57 4.25
C ASN A 36 10.56 -2.92 3.60
N LEU A 37 9.73 -3.37 2.66
CA LEU A 37 10.01 -4.61 1.94
C LEU A 37 11.31 -4.50 1.16
N LYS A 38 11.51 -3.35 0.50
CA LYS A 38 12.74 -3.12 -0.26
C LYS A 38 13.97 -3.19 0.65
N GLY A 39 13.82 -2.73 1.88
CA GLY A 39 14.90 -2.76 2.85
C GLY A 39 15.14 -4.12 3.49
N GLY A 40 14.35 -5.13 3.13
CA GLY A 40 14.56 -6.49 3.61
C GLY A 40 13.57 -6.97 4.66
N ALA A 41 12.59 -6.14 5.04
CA ALA A 41 11.60 -6.56 6.01
C ALA A 41 10.62 -7.55 5.40
N SER A 42 10.18 -8.50 6.20
CA SER A 42 9.10 -9.39 5.80
C SER A 42 7.74 -8.73 6.05
N VAL A 43 6.69 -9.29 5.46
CA VAL A 43 5.34 -8.82 5.74
C VAL A 43 5.03 -8.95 7.23
N GLU A 44 5.42 -10.06 7.84
CA GLU A 44 5.20 -10.26 9.28
C GLU A 44 5.86 -9.18 10.11
N GLU A 45 7.10 -8.82 9.77
CA GLU A 45 7.81 -7.78 10.49
C GLU A 45 7.10 -6.45 10.35
N PHE A 46 6.69 -6.13 9.13
CA PHE A 46 5.97 -4.88 8.89
C PHE A 46 4.70 -4.82 9.74
N LEU A 47 3.92 -5.91 9.75
CA LEU A 47 2.68 -5.94 10.51
C LEU A 47 2.93 -5.81 12.01
N SER A 48 4.06 -6.34 12.50
CA SER A 48 4.37 -6.21 13.92
C SER A 48 4.72 -4.77 14.30
N TRP A 49 5.30 -4.02 13.36
CA TRP A 49 5.68 -2.62 13.63
C TRP A 49 4.51 -1.66 13.46
N PHE A 50 3.49 -2.03 12.68
CA PHE A 50 2.35 -1.17 12.39
C PHE A 50 1.05 -1.91 12.73
N PRO A 51 0.73 -2.04 14.02
CA PRO A 51 -0.39 -2.91 14.44
C PRO A 51 -1.76 -2.43 13.98
N GLY A 52 -1.88 -1.19 13.51
CA GLY A 52 -3.13 -0.71 12.92
C GLY A 52 -3.37 -1.23 11.51
N VAL A 53 -2.40 -1.87 10.90
CA VAL A 53 -2.50 -2.41 9.54
C VAL A 53 -2.79 -3.90 9.63
N THR A 54 -3.75 -4.38 8.84
CA THR A 54 -4.10 -5.80 8.83
C THR A 54 -3.40 -6.52 7.70
N ARG A 55 -3.24 -7.84 7.88
CA ARG A 55 -2.69 -8.68 6.82
C ARG A 55 -3.52 -8.56 5.54
N TRP A 56 -4.84 -8.53 5.69
CA TRP A 56 -5.73 -8.39 4.53
C TRP A 56 -5.37 -7.15 3.71
N GLN A 57 -5.09 -6.05 4.39
CA GLN A 57 -4.78 -4.79 3.69
C GLN A 57 -3.50 -4.90 2.88
N VAL A 58 -2.44 -5.44 3.48
CA VAL A 58 -1.17 -5.52 2.75
C VAL A 58 -1.25 -6.51 1.60
N GLU A 59 -2.01 -7.60 1.78
CA GLU A 59 -2.19 -8.55 0.69
C GLU A 59 -2.99 -7.93 -0.44
N ALA A 60 -4.00 -7.13 -0.12
CA ALA A 60 -4.78 -6.43 -1.14
C ALA A 60 -3.94 -5.41 -1.89
N VAL A 61 -3.05 -4.71 -1.19
CA VAL A 61 -2.14 -3.76 -1.82
C VAL A 61 -1.22 -4.48 -2.80
N LEU A 62 -0.66 -5.61 -2.38
CA LEU A 62 0.21 -6.39 -3.25
C LEU A 62 -0.56 -6.87 -4.47
N GLU A 63 -1.80 -7.32 -4.30
CA GLU A 63 -2.61 -7.77 -5.41
C GLU A 63 -2.92 -6.64 -6.38
N CYS A 64 -3.22 -5.44 -5.86
CA CYS A 64 -3.44 -4.28 -6.72
C CYS A 64 -2.20 -3.98 -7.56
N ALA A 65 -1.02 -4.07 -6.96
CA ALA A 65 0.22 -3.84 -7.69
C ALA A 65 0.44 -4.91 -8.75
N ILE A 66 0.19 -6.16 -8.41
CA ILE A 66 0.34 -7.27 -9.34
C ILE A 66 -0.60 -7.10 -10.53
N GLU A 67 -1.85 -6.74 -10.26
CA GLU A 67 -2.82 -6.56 -11.33
C GLU A 67 -2.44 -5.42 -12.25
N SER A 68 -1.88 -4.34 -11.72
CA SER A 68 -1.40 -3.25 -12.56
C SER A 68 -0.34 -3.71 -13.54
N LEU A 69 0.59 -4.52 -13.05
CA LEU A 69 1.68 -5.01 -13.88
C LEU A 69 1.17 -6.04 -14.89
N ARG A 70 0.25 -6.89 -14.45
CA ARG A 70 -0.30 -7.95 -15.27
C ARG A 70 -1.13 -7.39 -16.42
N SER A 71 -1.85 -6.30 -16.18
CA SER A 71 -2.71 -5.70 -17.18
C SER A 71 -1.94 -4.86 -18.20
N GLY A 72 -0.67 -4.60 -17.96
CA GLY A 72 0.14 -3.77 -18.82
C GLY A 72 -0.22 -2.30 -18.77
N ARG A 73 -0.91 -1.87 -17.73
CA ARG A 73 -1.32 -0.48 -17.61
C ARG A 73 -0.18 0.43 -17.19
N LEU A 74 0.78 -0.12 -16.51
CA LEU A 74 1.95 0.65 -16.15
C LEU A 74 2.87 0.69 -17.36
N VAL A 75 2.89 1.82 -17.99
CA VAL A 75 3.75 2.00 -19.14
C VAL A 75 5.07 2.52 -18.62
N ALA A 76 6.08 1.77 -18.85
CA ALA A 76 7.40 2.17 -18.44
C ALA A 76 7.84 3.40 -19.23
#